data_5a254b9d5ea80dc9ab7d8b422f5fbff5
#
_entry.id   5a254b9d5ea80dc9ab7d8b422f5fbff5
#
_cell.length_a   1.000
_cell.length_b   1.000
_cell.length_c   1.000
_cell.angle_alpha   90.00
_cell.angle_beta   90.00
_cell.angle_gamma   90.00
#
_symmetry.space_group_name_H-M   'P 1'
#
loop_
_entity.id
_entity.type
_entity.pdbx_description
1 polymer ?
#
loop_
_entity_poly.entity_id
_entity_poly.type
_entity_poly.pdbx_seq_one_letter_code
_entity_poly.pdbx_strand_id
1 'polypeptide(L)'
;MCIRDRDHFHAMGDMTTGLEHWLYADDIDSDIFFTLEGAPAWISLDGSKMIGQPEQDGEYVFTVSVSDSEYVVSEQFTVYIADHRPEVLSLRDVPNDQGKQMHLVWKPGQVDPSLPFTQFSTWRKVNPDSTQPDTSDLWDFIVSVPWIGTEDEYSIVVPTLGDSTAHGIYPSTFRVTAHTEDVALYHVSEPVTGFSVDNLHPTVPQGLTALESGSSVILQWTAQIDEDFSYHNIYRNDLSSLDPAMIFTTTDSFYVDQEGTNGSYEYWITAVDSAGNESDASDIAAVVLSASEQTAVPTVFALEQNYPNPFNPSTQIRYALPEAISVTITVYDMMGRKVRTLVQDTQSAGYHTALWNATNDKGLPVSAGMYIYTLQAGDHHHMKKMILLK
;
A
#
# COMPACT_ATOMS: atom_id res chain seq x y z
N MET A 1 45.78 -21.82 -50.56
CA MET A 1 44.71 -21.20 -49.67
C MET A 1 45.14 -21.32 -48.23
N CYS A 2 45.07 -20.27 -47.47
CA CYS A 2 45.34 -20.28 -46.03
C CYS A 2 44.27 -19.40 -45.37
N ILE A 3 43.53 -19.95 -44.44
CA ILE A 3 42.68 -19.12 -43.59
C ILE A 3 43.63 -18.33 -42.70
N ARG A 4 43.74 -17.03 -42.95
CA ARG A 4 44.57 -16.13 -42.14
C ARG A 4 43.68 -15.45 -41.12
N ASP A 5 43.51 -16.13 -40.00
CA ASP A 5 43.32 -15.41 -38.77
C ASP A 5 44.13 -16.12 -37.69
N ARG A 6 45.35 -15.60 -37.42
CA ARG A 6 46.30 -16.28 -36.54
C ARG A 6 45.90 -16.19 -35.07
N ASP A 7 44.89 -15.39 -34.75
CA ASP A 7 44.53 -15.12 -33.37
C ASP A 7 43.05 -15.28 -33.04
N HIS A 8 42.13 -15.61 -34.01
CA HIS A 8 40.70 -15.49 -33.77
C HIS A 8 39.86 -16.56 -34.47
N PHE A 9 40.02 -17.86 -34.10
CA PHE A 9 39.01 -18.88 -34.40
C PHE A 9 37.81 -18.82 -33.45
N HIS A 10 37.55 -17.65 -32.91
CA HIS A 10 36.41 -17.39 -32.07
C HIS A 10 35.87 -15.97 -32.29
N ALA A 11 34.59 -15.80 -32.10
CA ALA A 11 33.93 -14.50 -32.08
C ALA A 11 33.16 -14.35 -30.78
N MET A 12 32.95 -13.12 -30.40
CA MET A 12 32.08 -12.76 -29.30
C MET A 12 30.83 -12.05 -29.83
N GLY A 13 29.70 -12.43 -29.35
CA GLY A 13 28.43 -11.78 -29.64
C GLY A 13 27.69 -11.49 -28.35
N ASP A 14 26.64 -10.74 -28.46
CA ASP A 14 25.80 -10.29 -27.32
C ASP A 14 24.34 -10.57 -27.63
N MET A 15 23.56 -10.93 -26.60
CA MET A 15 22.14 -11.21 -26.72
C MET A 15 21.31 -10.00 -27.20
N THR A 16 21.80 -8.79 -26.98
CA THR A 16 21.13 -7.54 -27.34
C THR A 16 21.57 -7.03 -28.71
N THR A 17 22.87 -7.01 -28.98
CA THR A 17 23.45 -6.44 -30.20
C THR A 17 23.65 -7.45 -31.33
N GLY A 18 23.55 -8.74 -30.99
CA GLY A 18 23.74 -9.82 -31.95
C GLY A 18 25.21 -10.17 -32.18
N LEU A 19 25.43 -10.96 -33.23
CA LEU A 19 26.76 -11.37 -33.70
C LEU A 19 27.05 -10.68 -35.02
N GLU A 20 28.21 -10.01 -35.08
CA GLU A 20 28.84 -9.56 -36.36
C GLU A 20 30.32 -9.87 -36.34
N HIS A 21 30.76 -10.72 -37.28
CA HIS A 21 32.17 -11.13 -37.36
C HIS A 21 32.60 -11.30 -38.82
N TRP A 22 33.78 -10.76 -39.17
CA TRP A 22 34.32 -10.87 -40.50
C TRP A 22 35.26 -12.08 -40.59
N LEU A 23 35.02 -12.95 -41.60
CA LEU A 23 35.88 -14.06 -41.95
C LEU A 23 36.88 -13.60 -43.00
N TYR A 24 38.13 -14.00 -42.85
CA TYR A 24 39.22 -13.65 -43.77
C TYR A 24 39.90 -14.90 -44.29
N ALA A 25 40.11 -14.92 -45.57
CA ALA A 25 40.95 -15.91 -46.23
C ALA A 25 41.67 -15.26 -47.40
N ASP A 26 42.91 -15.69 -47.68
CA ASP A 26 43.70 -15.23 -48.80
C ASP A 26 43.84 -16.36 -49.84
N ASP A 27 43.43 -16.06 -51.08
CA ASP A 27 43.80 -16.79 -52.27
C ASP A 27 44.22 -15.79 -53.35
N ILE A 28 45.20 -16.18 -54.15
CA ILE A 28 45.82 -15.25 -55.11
C ILE A 28 45.12 -15.27 -56.46
N ASP A 29 44.40 -16.38 -56.76
CA ASP A 29 44.01 -16.71 -58.13
C ASP A 29 42.50 -16.92 -58.33
N SER A 30 41.66 -16.97 -57.27
CA SER A 30 40.29 -17.41 -57.41
C SER A 30 39.34 -16.71 -56.46
N ASP A 31 38.06 -16.71 -56.82
CA ASP A 31 36.96 -16.28 -55.88
C ASP A 31 36.84 -17.31 -54.78
N ILE A 32 36.77 -16.83 -53.55
CA ILE A 32 36.59 -17.63 -52.33
C ILE A 32 35.16 -17.57 -51.78
N PHE A 33 34.67 -18.70 -51.29
CA PHE A 33 33.34 -18.85 -50.72
C PHE A 33 33.44 -19.44 -49.31
N PHE A 34 32.71 -18.87 -48.37
CA PHE A 34 32.58 -19.40 -47.01
C PHE A 34 31.32 -20.23 -46.87
N THR A 35 31.40 -21.30 -46.09
CA THR A 35 30.27 -22.13 -45.71
C THR A 35 30.33 -22.49 -44.22
N LEU A 36 29.18 -22.69 -43.60
CA LEU A 36 29.05 -23.07 -42.18
C LEU A 36 28.45 -24.47 -42.11
N GLU A 37 29.05 -25.35 -41.31
CA GLU A 37 28.52 -26.68 -41.03
C GLU A 37 28.34 -26.87 -39.53
N GLY A 38 27.11 -27.24 -39.13
CA GLY A 38 26.74 -27.40 -37.72
C GLY A 38 26.51 -26.08 -36.96
N ALA A 39 26.48 -24.94 -37.65
CA ALA A 39 26.16 -23.66 -37.04
C ALA A 39 24.69 -23.60 -36.57
N PRO A 40 24.41 -22.89 -35.46
CA PRO A 40 23.04 -22.63 -35.04
C PRO A 40 22.20 -21.94 -36.14
N ALA A 41 20.90 -22.18 -36.14
CA ALA A 41 19.99 -21.66 -37.17
C ALA A 41 19.92 -20.11 -37.21
N TRP A 42 20.27 -19.45 -36.14
CA TRP A 42 20.31 -18.00 -36.04
C TRP A 42 21.60 -17.37 -36.65
N ILE A 43 22.64 -18.15 -36.97
CA ILE A 43 23.85 -17.69 -37.63
C ILE A 43 23.72 -17.86 -39.15
N SER A 44 24.04 -16.80 -39.89
CA SER A 44 24.08 -16.80 -41.34
C SER A 44 25.31 -16.07 -41.87
N LEU A 45 25.62 -16.27 -43.16
CA LEU A 45 26.68 -15.54 -43.88
C LEU A 45 26.09 -14.48 -44.80
N ASP A 46 26.64 -13.28 -44.74
CA ASP A 46 26.47 -12.22 -45.73
C ASP A 46 27.84 -11.96 -46.39
N GLY A 47 28.09 -12.68 -47.47
CA GLY A 47 29.41 -12.74 -48.08
C GLY A 47 30.44 -13.40 -47.14
N SER A 48 31.45 -12.63 -46.73
CA SER A 48 32.46 -13.05 -45.74
C SER A 48 32.14 -12.59 -44.32
N LYS A 49 30.96 -12.01 -44.10
CA LYS A 49 30.52 -11.57 -42.79
C LYS A 49 29.55 -12.59 -42.18
N MET A 50 29.87 -13.06 -41.00
CA MET A 50 29.00 -13.90 -40.19
C MET A 50 28.13 -12.98 -39.35
N ILE A 51 26.80 -13.16 -39.44
CA ILE A 51 25.82 -12.35 -38.76
C ILE A 51 24.73 -13.22 -38.11
N GLY A 52 24.12 -12.73 -37.07
CA GLY A 52 22.98 -13.42 -36.48
C GLY A 52 22.47 -12.78 -35.19
N GLN A 53 21.24 -13.15 -34.82
CA GLN A 53 20.66 -12.75 -33.58
C GLN A 53 20.50 -13.99 -32.67
N PRO A 54 21.31 -14.11 -31.61
CA PRO A 54 21.27 -15.27 -30.73
C PRO A 54 19.95 -15.32 -29.92
N GLU A 55 19.51 -16.55 -29.65
CA GLU A 55 18.31 -16.80 -28.83
C GLU A 55 18.67 -17.12 -27.36
N GLN A 56 19.90 -17.58 -27.13
CA GLN A 56 20.45 -17.96 -25.83
C GLN A 56 21.90 -17.59 -25.71
N ASP A 57 22.37 -17.31 -24.52
CA ASP A 57 23.80 -17.19 -24.22
C ASP A 57 24.49 -18.56 -24.23
N GLY A 58 25.79 -18.56 -24.35
CA GLY A 58 26.57 -19.78 -24.30
C GLY A 58 27.66 -19.86 -25.33
N GLU A 59 28.28 -21.03 -25.41
CA GLU A 59 29.36 -21.36 -26.34
C GLU A 59 28.80 -22.20 -27.48
N TYR A 60 29.01 -21.74 -28.72
CA TYR A 60 28.59 -22.42 -29.95
C TYR A 60 29.80 -22.78 -30.79
N VAL A 61 30.01 -24.08 -30.99
CA VAL A 61 31.15 -24.59 -31.77
C VAL A 61 30.63 -25.22 -33.07
N PHE A 62 31.15 -24.77 -34.20
CA PHE A 62 30.78 -25.27 -35.52
C PHE A 62 31.96 -25.16 -36.47
N THR A 63 31.84 -25.71 -37.70
CA THR A 63 32.90 -25.68 -38.67
C THR A 63 32.68 -24.57 -39.68
N VAL A 64 33.70 -23.76 -39.90
CA VAL A 64 33.80 -22.79 -40.99
C VAL A 64 34.67 -23.38 -42.07
N SER A 65 34.18 -23.42 -43.30
CA SER A 65 34.93 -23.88 -44.46
C SER A 65 35.07 -22.78 -45.50
N VAL A 66 36.23 -22.66 -46.06
CA VAL A 66 36.51 -21.78 -47.22
C VAL A 66 36.92 -22.62 -48.43
N SER A 67 36.37 -22.28 -49.58
CA SER A 67 36.65 -22.99 -50.86
C SER A 67 36.90 -22.02 -52.01
N ASP A 68 37.80 -22.38 -52.89
CA ASP A 68 38.05 -21.71 -54.15
C ASP A 68 37.51 -22.51 -55.34
N SER A 69 36.69 -23.52 -55.15
CA SER A 69 36.15 -24.48 -56.08
C SER A 69 37.05 -25.68 -56.39
N GLU A 70 38.37 -25.62 -56.12
CA GLU A 70 39.31 -26.72 -56.25
C GLU A 70 39.73 -27.33 -54.94
N TYR A 71 39.86 -26.46 -53.90
CA TYR A 71 40.31 -26.86 -52.58
C TYR A 71 39.34 -26.38 -51.54
N VAL A 72 39.25 -27.12 -50.45
CA VAL A 72 38.43 -26.75 -49.23
C VAL A 72 39.33 -26.83 -48.02
N VAL A 73 39.35 -25.79 -47.24
CA VAL A 73 39.96 -25.76 -45.90
C VAL A 73 38.89 -25.54 -44.87
N SER A 74 38.87 -26.37 -43.86
CA SER A 74 37.84 -26.32 -42.80
C SER A 74 38.50 -26.24 -41.43
N GLU A 75 37.96 -25.38 -40.58
CA GLU A 75 38.42 -25.23 -39.19
C GLU A 75 37.23 -25.09 -38.24
N GLN A 76 37.43 -25.50 -36.97
CA GLN A 76 36.44 -25.26 -35.91
C GLN A 76 36.47 -23.80 -35.52
N PHE A 77 35.29 -23.24 -35.42
CA PHE A 77 35.07 -21.88 -35.02
C PHE A 77 34.19 -21.85 -33.78
N THR A 78 34.52 -21.03 -32.80
CA THR A 78 33.76 -20.91 -31.56
C THR A 78 33.17 -19.51 -31.48
N VAL A 79 31.86 -19.42 -31.20
CA VAL A 79 31.16 -18.18 -30.89
C VAL A 79 30.72 -18.21 -29.44
N TYR A 80 31.13 -17.20 -28.70
CA TYR A 80 30.68 -16.97 -27.33
C TYR A 80 29.62 -15.89 -27.34
N ILE A 81 28.45 -16.20 -26.82
CA ILE A 81 27.36 -15.26 -26.66
C ILE A 81 27.18 -14.96 -25.17
N ALA A 82 27.28 -13.70 -24.82
CA ALA A 82 27.06 -13.21 -23.48
C ALA A 82 25.67 -12.57 -23.34
N ASP A 83 25.04 -12.77 -22.21
CA ASP A 83 23.86 -11.98 -21.82
C ASP A 83 24.25 -10.97 -20.74
N HIS A 84 24.37 -9.71 -21.15
CA HIS A 84 24.71 -8.60 -20.28
C HIS A 84 23.49 -7.98 -19.60
N ARG A 85 22.27 -8.46 -19.92
CA ARG A 85 21.04 -7.94 -19.34
C ARG A 85 20.94 -8.32 -17.86
N PRO A 86 20.56 -7.39 -16.97
CA PRO A 86 20.22 -7.74 -15.60
C PRO A 86 19.06 -8.75 -15.58
N GLU A 87 19.12 -9.73 -14.70
CA GLU A 87 18.04 -10.68 -14.47
C GLU A 87 17.30 -10.31 -13.19
N VAL A 88 16.01 -10.00 -13.29
CA VAL A 88 15.17 -9.76 -12.10
C VAL A 88 14.80 -11.10 -11.48
N LEU A 89 15.27 -11.31 -10.26
CA LEU A 89 15.04 -12.54 -9.49
C LEU A 89 13.69 -12.54 -8.76
N SER A 90 13.30 -11.39 -8.22
CA SER A 90 12.02 -11.27 -7.54
C SER A 90 11.52 -9.82 -7.50
N LEU A 91 10.19 -9.70 -7.52
CA LEU A 91 9.45 -8.48 -7.23
C LEU A 91 8.32 -8.85 -6.27
N ARG A 92 8.40 -8.40 -5.02
CA ARG A 92 7.49 -8.80 -3.95
C ARG A 92 7.03 -7.59 -3.16
N ASP A 93 5.85 -7.70 -2.59
CA ASP A 93 5.34 -6.76 -1.60
C ASP A 93 6.29 -6.60 -0.41
N VAL A 94 6.36 -5.41 0.17
CA VAL A 94 7.11 -5.16 1.40
C VAL A 94 6.23 -5.56 2.58
N PRO A 95 6.65 -6.52 3.41
CA PRO A 95 5.82 -6.97 4.52
C PRO A 95 5.76 -5.94 5.66
N ASN A 96 4.60 -5.81 6.29
CA ASN A 96 4.32 -4.91 7.41
C ASN A 96 4.61 -3.44 7.07
N ASP A 97 4.11 -2.99 5.93
CA ASP A 97 4.18 -1.61 5.50
C ASP A 97 2.79 -1.04 5.18
N GLN A 98 2.73 0.28 4.98
CA GLN A 98 1.53 1.02 4.59
C GLN A 98 1.20 0.90 3.09
N GLY A 99 1.74 -0.13 2.42
CA GLY A 99 1.59 -0.33 0.98
C GLY A 99 2.40 0.65 0.13
N LYS A 100 2.07 0.65 -1.17
CA LYS A 100 2.71 1.49 -2.21
C LYS A 100 4.21 1.26 -2.37
N GLN A 101 4.71 0.12 -1.94
CA GLN A 101 6.11 -0.25 -2.02
C GLN A 101 6.26 -1.72 -2.40
N MET A 102 7.31 -2.02 -3.18
CA MET A 102 7.71 -3.37 -3.52
C MET A 102 9.21 -3.55 -3.40
N HIS A 103 9.64 -4.73 -3.00
CA HIS A 103 11.03 -5.12 -2.93
C HIS A 103 11.44 -5.77 -4.26
N LEU A 104 12.32 -5.09 -5.00
CA LEU A 104 12.87 -5.53 -6.28
C LEU A 104 14.27 -6.08 -6.04
N VAL A 105 14.53 -7.31 -6.51
CA VAL A 105 15.83 -7.98 -6.41
C VAL A 105 16.28 -8.42 -7.81
N TRP A 106 17.54 -8.15 -8.15
CA TRP A 106 18.12 -8.56 -9.42
C TRP A 106 19.58 -8.97 -9.26
N LYS A 107 20.08 -9.73 -10.22
CA LYS A 107 21.52 -9.95 -10.41
C LYS A 107 22.00 -9.22 -11.67
N PRO A 108 23.26 -8.79 -11.72
CA PRO A 108 23.85 -8.28 -12.95
C PRO A 108 23.87 -9.36 -14.01
N GLY A 109 23.82 -8.96 -15.28
CA GLY A 109 24.18 -9.83 -16.39
C GLY A 109 25.69 -10.14 -16.39
N GLN A 110 26.14 -10.86 -17.39
CA GLN A 110 27.58 -11.10 -17.59
C GLN A 110 28.28 -9.75 -17.78
N VAL A 111 29.39 -9.55 -17.09
CA VAL A 111 30.15 -8.29 -17.14
C VAL A 111 31.23 -8.43 -18.19
N ASP A 112 31.28 -7.52 -19.18
CA ASP A 112 32.41 -7.37 -20.06
C ASP A 112 33.55 -6.67 -19.31
N PRO A 113 34.71 -7.32 -19.11
CA PRO A 113 35.82 -6.69 -18.39
C PRO A 113 36.40 -5.44 -19.10
N SER A 114 36.18 -5.31 -20.40
CA SER A 114 36.62 -4.14 -21.18
C SER A 114 35.65 -2.96 -21.06
N LEU A 115 34.40 -3.23 -20.67
CA LEU A 115 33.34 -2.24 -20.55
C LEU A 115 32.43 -2.55 -19.34
N PRO A 116 32.94 -2.45 -18.12
CA PRO A 116 32.19 -2.81 -16.92
C PRO A 116 30.98 -1.94 -16.71
N PHE A 117 30.01 -2.45 -15.96
CA PHE A 117 28.86 -1.64 -15.53
C PHE A 117 29.31 -0.50 -14.61
N THR A 118 28.57 0.59 -14.63
CA THR A 118 28.77 1.75 -13.76
C THR A 118 27.68 1.86 -12.71
N GLN A 119 26.43 1.60 -13.11
CA GLN A 119 25.25 1.66 -12.26
C GLN A 119 24.09 0.89 -12.88
N PHE A 120 23.09 0.62 -12.04
CA PHE A 120 21.78 0.15 -12.46
C PHE A 120 20.75 1.27 -12.28
N SER A 121 19.80 1.41 -13.21
CA SER A 121 18.64 2.27 -13.08
C SER A 121 17.39 1.41 -13.01
N THR A 122 16.50 1.71 -12.06
CA THR A 122 15.20 1.06 -11.97
C THR A 122 14.11 1.96 -12.56
N TRP A 123 13.20 1.36 -13.31
CA TRP A 123 12.15 2.04 -14.05
C TRP A 123 10.80 1.40 -13.76
N ARG A 124 9.76 2.22 -13.61
CA ARG A 124 8.38 1.77 -13.44
C ARG A 124 7.56 2.16 -14.67
N LYS A 125 6.73 1.24 -15.16
CA LYS A 125 5.79 1.53 -16.25
C LYS A 125 4.70 2.47 -15.78
N VAL A 126 4.46 3.57 -16.52
CA VAL A 126 3.53 4.63 -16.12
C VAL A 126 2.07 4.22 -16.28
N ASN A 127 1.78 3.37 -17.26
CA ASN A 127 0.40 2.97 -17.58
C ASN A 127 0.34 1.46 -17.91
N PRO A 128 0.29 0.60 -16.87
CA PRO A 128 0.33 -0.85 -17.06
C PRO A 128 -0.89 -1.39 -17.81
N ASP A 129 -2.02 -0.66 -17.83
CA ASP A 129 -3.30 -1.12 -18.36
C ASP A 129 -3.81 -0.24 -19.52
N SER A 130 -2.91 0.38 -20.29
CA SER A 130 -3.35 1.26 -21.37
C SER A 130 -3.88 0.47 -22.55
N THR A 131 -5.19 0.56 -22.74
CA THR A 131 -5.86 0.28 -24.02
C THR A 131 -5.53 1.35 -25.09
N GLN A 132 -4.69 2.33 -24.76
CA GLN A 132 -4.26 3.41 -25.66
C GLN A 132 -2.90 3.07 -26.27
N PRO A 133 -2.80 2.91 -27.60
CA PRO A 133 -1.58 2.46 -28.27
C PRO A 133 -0.38 3.39 -28.16
N ASP A 134 -0.56 4.67 -27.87
CA ASP A 134 0.50 5.69 -27.88
C ASP A 134 1.23 5.87 -26.51
N THR A 135 0.79 5.23 -25.46
CA THR A 135 1.40 5.38 -24.12
C THR A 135 1.97 4.06 -23.57
N SER A 136 2.00 3.00 -24.37
CA SER A 136 2.35 1.64 -23.93
C SER A 136 3.79 1.48 -23.44
N ASP A 137 4.71 2.41 -23.77
CA ASP A 137 6.13 2.32 -23.43
C ASP A 137 6.68 3.51 -22.63
N LEU A 138 5.83 4.19 -21.89
CA LEU A 138 6.29 5.24 -20.97
C LEU A 138 6.78 4.62 -19.66
N TRP A 139 8.01 5.00 -19.28
CA TRP A 139 8.67 4.53 -18.07
C TRP A 139 9.13 5.70 -17.21
N ASP A 140 8.75 5.68 -15.95
CA ASP A 140 9.25 6.59 -14.93
C ASP A 140 10.59 6.10 -14.41
N PHE A 141 11.59 6.97 -14.40
CA PHE A 141 12.82 6.73 -13.65
C PHE A 141 12.53 6.77 -12.15
N ILE A 142 12.96 5.75 -11.43
CA ILE A 142 12.76 5.66 -9.97
C ILE A 142 14.06 6.02 -9.23
N VAL A 143 15.13 5.25 -9.47
CA VAL A 143 16.39 5.45 -8.75
C VAL A 143 17.53 4.75 -9.49
N SER A 144 18.77 5.23 -9.27
CA SER A 144 19.99 4.54 -9.66
C SER A 144 20.70 3.92 -8.47
N VAL A 145 21.23 2.71 -8.66
CA VAL A 145 22.03 1.97 -7.70
C VAL A 145 23.44 1.80 -8.31
N PRO A 146 24.52 2.25 -7.66
CA PRO A 146 25.88 2.05 -8.17
C PRO A 146 26.19 0.56 -8.33
N TRP A 147 26.92 0.21 -9.41
CA TRP A 147 27.46 -1.14 -9.53
C TRP A 147 28.65 -1.31 -8.56
N ILE A 148 28.62 -2.40 -7.79
CA ILE A 148 29.69 -2.82 -6.90
C ILE A 148 30.14 -4.18 -7.40
N GLY A 149 31.32 -4.25 -8.03
CA GLY A 149 31.82 -5.42 -8.77
C GLY A 149 32.02 -6.70 -7.94
N THR A 150 31.74 -6.67 -6.65
CA THR A 150 31.85 -7.83 -5.74
C THR A 150 30.47 -8.37 -5.32
N GLU A 151 29.38 -7.71 -5.71
CA GLU A 151 28.04 -8.11 -5.33
C GLU A 151 27.39 -8.93 -6.45
N ASP A 152 26.88 -10.10 -6.08
CA ASP A 152 26.18 -11.00 -7.00
C ASP A 152 24.69 -10.65 -7.13
N GLU A 153 24.12 -9.97 -6.14
CA GLU A 153 22.72 -9.57 -6.10
C GLU A 153 22.57 -8.13 -5.60
N TYR A 154 21.58 -7.44 -6.16
CA TYR A 154 21.18 -6.09 -5.80
C TYR A 154 19.72 -6.08 -5.38
N SER A 155 19.39 -5.21 -4.45
CA SER A 155 18.00 -5.05 -4.02
C SER A 155 17.66 -3.61 -3.67
N ILE A 156 16.40 -3.25 -3.89
CA ILE A 156 15.89 -1.93 -3.53
C ILE A 156 14.37 -1.99 -3.30
N VAL A 157 13.89 -1.09 -2.45
CA VAL A 157 12.45 -0.83 -2.34
C VAL A 157 12.05 0.22 -3.37
N VAL A 158 11.07 -0.10 -4.19
CA VAL A 158 10.56 0.75 -5.28
C VAL A 158 9.10 1.12 -5.03
N PRO A 159 8.70 2.39 -5.28
CA PRO A 159 7.33 2.83 -5.07
C PRO A 159 6.40 2.33 -6.18
N THR A 160 5.19 1.93 -5.81
CA THR A 160 4.09 1.65 -6.73
C THR A 160 3.17 2.88 -6.89
N LEU A 161 2.23 2.84 -7.84
CA LEU A 161 1.24 3.91 -8.03
C LEU A 161 -0.01 3.73 -7.17
N GLY A 162 -0.26 2.53 -6.71
CA GLY A 162 -1.39 2.17 -5.87
C GLY A 162 -1.28 0.76 -5.34
N ASP A 163 -2.13 0.45 -4.37
CA ASP A 163 -2.18 -0.86 -3.74
C ASP A 163 -3.31 -1.71 -4.30
N SER A 164 -3.09 -3.00 -4.26
CA SER A 164 -4.14 -3.99 -4.45
C SER A 164 -4.97 -4.11 -3.18
N THR A 165 -6.26 -4.30 -3.34
CA THR A 165 -7.22 -4.44 -2.25
C THR A 165 -8.06 -5.69 -2.45
N ALA A 166 -8.92 -6.01 -1.49
CA ALA A 166 -9.93 -7.07 -1.65
C ALA A 166 -10.87 -6.87 -2.87
N HIS A 167 -10.93 -5.64 -3.43
CA HIS A 167 -11.80 -5.28 -4.55
C HIS A 167 -11.11 -5.40 -5.92
N GLY A 168 -9.77 -5.55 -5.95
CA GLY A 168 -9.03 -5.72 -7.19
C GLY A 168 -7.52 -5.61 -7.04
N ILE A 169 -6.83 -6.20 -8.02
CA ILE A 169 -5.36 -6.14 -8.11
C ILE A 169 -4.98 -4.87 -8.87
N TYR A 170 -4.04 -4.11 -8.30
CA TYR A 170 -3.39 -2.96 -8.94
C TYR A 170 -1.95 -3.33 -9.32
N PRO A 171 -1.69 -3.76 -10.57
CA PRO A 171 -0.37 -4.22 -10.99
C PRO A 171 0.59 -3.05 -11.18
N SER A 172 1.85 -3.28 -10.83
CA SER A 172 2.97 -2.39 -11.12
C SER A 172 4.06 -3.16 -11.84
N THR A 173 4.56 -2.61 -12.95
CA THR A 173 5.58 -3.26 -13.79
C THR A 173 6.89 -2.49 -13.69
N PHE A 174 7.99 -3.21 -13.50
CA PHE A 174 9.32 -2.64 -13.34
C PHE A 174 10.32 -3.33 -14.30
N ARG A 175 11.39 -2.61 -14.60
CA ARG A 175 12.59 -3.13 -15.28
C ARG A 175 13.84 -2.50 -14.71
N VAL A 176 14.96 -3.17 -14.93
CA VAL A 176 16.29 -2.71 -14.53
C VAL A 176 17.12 -2.48 -15.78
N THR A 177 17.90 -1.39 -15.82
CA THR A 177 18.83 -1.07 -16.88
C THR A 177 20.24 -1.04 -16.31
N ALA A 178 21.15 -1.85 -16.82
CA ALA A 178 22.58 -1.76 -16.55
C ALA A 178 23.21 -0.73 -17.49
N HIS A 179 23.95 0.22 -16.95
CA HIS A 179 24.68 1.24 -17.69
C HIS A 179 26.16 0.94 -17.67
N THR A 180 26.85 1.21 -18.79
CA THR A 180 28.29 1.11 -18.93
C THR A 180 28.93 2.50 -18.96
N GLU A 181 30.26 2.57 -19.14
CA GLU A 181 30.94 3.86 -19.38
C GLU A 181 30.57 4.48 -20.74
N ASP A 182 30.18 3.66 -21.70
CA ASP A 182 29.62 4.15 -22.97
C ASP A 182 28.12 4.42 -22.78
N VAL A 183 27.74 5.69 -22.81
CA VAL A 183 26.35 6.14 -22.63
C VAL A 183 25.37 5.62 -23.70
N ALA A 184 25.91 5.20 -24.85
CA ALA A 184 25.11 4.61 -25.92
C ALA A 184 24.86 3.12 -25.73
N LEU A 185 25.64 2.47 -24.85
CA LEU A 185 25.55 1.04 -24.57
C LEU A 185 24.96 0.80 -23.16
N TYR A 186 23.77 0.24 -23.13
CA TYR A 186 23.07 -0.14 -21.91
C TYR A 186 22.28 -1.42 -22.15
N HIS A 187 22.07 -2.19 -21.10
CA HIS A 187 21.37 -3.47 -21.16
C HIS A 187 20.13 -3.45 -20.27
N VAL A 188 18.99 -3.84 -20.83
CA VAL A 188 17.68 -3.74 -20.17
C VAL A 188 17.16 -5.13 -19.85
N SER A 189 16.77 -5.35 -18.59
CA SER A 189 16.12 -6.60 -18.16
C SER A 189 14.78 -6.82 -18.85
N GLU A 190 14.30 -8.04 -18.86
CA GLU A 190 12.88 -8.30 -19.09
C GLU A 190 12.04 -7.58 -18.02
N PRO A 191 10.87 -7.03 -18.39
CA PRO A 191 9.99 -6.39 -17.43
C PRO A 191 9.31 -7.42 -16.54
N VAL A 192 9.15 -7.10 -15.24
CA VAL A 192 8.46 -7.94 -14.27
C VAL A 192 7.28 -7.19 -13.68
N THR A 193 6.19 -7.89 -13.41
CA THR A 193 4.97 -7.32 -12.86
C THR A 193 4.64 -7.96 -11.52
N GLY A 194 4.29 -7.13 -10.55
CA GLY A 194 3.84 -7.50 -9.23
C GLY A 194 2.79 -6.53 -8.73
N PHE A 195 2.44 -6.62 -7.47
CA PHE A 195 1.51 -5.70 -6.82
C PHE A 195 1.89 -5.51 -5.36
N SER A 196 1.64 -4.31 -4.83
CA SER A 196 1.75 -3.98 -3.41
C SER A 196 0.39 -4.08 -2.74
N VAL A 197 0.43 -4.34 -1.44
CA VAL A 197 -0.73 -4.29 -0.55
C VAL A 197 -0.33 -3.53 0.71
N ASP A 198 -1.26 -2.78 1.26
CA ASP A 198 -1.15 -2.30 2.62
C ASP A 198 -1.44 -3.47 3.56
N ASN A 199 -0.46 -3.85 4.36
CA ASN A 199 -0.54 -4.98 5.28
C ASN A 199 -0.07 -4.63 6.69
N LEU A 200 0.05 -3.33 7.00
CA LEU A 200 0.31 -2.83 8.33
C LEU A 200 -1.02 -2.57 9.04
N HIS A 201 -1.26 -3.31 10.11
CA HIS A 201 -2.45 -3.12 10.93
C HIS A 201 -2.40 -1.79 11.68
N PRO A 202 -3.55 -1.10 11.87
CA PRO A 202 -3.63 0.08 12.71
C PRO A 202 -3.17 -0.18 14.14
N THR A 203 -2.78 0.86 14.85
CA THR A 203 -2.45 0.74 16.26
C THR A 203 -3.69 0.36 17.08
N VAL A 204 -3.48 -0.48 18.11
CA VAL A 204 -4.55 -0.94 19.01
C VAL A 204 -5.18 0.26 19.74
N PRO A 205 -6.50 0.43 19.69
CA PRO A 205 -7.19 1.50 20.40
C PRO A 205 -6.95 1.44 21.91
N GLN A 206 -6.72 2.60 22.52
CA GLN A 206 -6.33 2.70 23.91
C GLN A 206 -7.37 3.44 24.76
N GLY A 207 -7.37 3.17 26.08
CA GLY A 207 -8.14 3.92 27.05
C GLY A 207 -9.64 3.66 27.00
N LEU A 208 -10.07 2.49 26.49
CA LEU A 208 -11.48 2.11 26.51
C LEU A 208 -12.02 2.06 27.93
N THR A 209 -13.14 2.74 28.14
CA THR A 209 -13.93 2.72 29.38
C THR A 209 -15.39 2.43 29.06
N ALA A 210 -16.05 1.71 29.95
CA ALA A 210 -17.49 1.43 29.89
C ALA A 210 -18.15 1.94 31.15
N LEU A 211 -19.13 2.83 31.00
CA LEU A 211 -19.84 3.45 32.12
C LEU A 211 -21.34 3.20 32.00
N GLU A 212 -21.95 2.73 33.10
CA GLU A 212 -23.41 2.61 33.22
C GLU A 212 -24.05 4.00 33.17
N SER A 213 -25.10 4.16 32.37
CA SER A 213 -25.91 5.37 32.30
C SER A 213 -27.39 4.99 32.12
N GLY A 214 -28.08 4.74 33.28
CA GLY A 214 -29.42 4.22 33.24
C GLY A 214 -29.50 2.81 32.69
N SER A 215 -30.22 2.60 31.58
CA SER A 215 -30.30 1.32 30.87
C SER A 215 -29.30 1.21 29.73
N SER A 216 -28.36 2.13 29.61
CA SER A 216 -27.40 2.20 28.52
C SER A 216 -25.96 2.10 29.03
N VAL A 217 -25.04 1.68 28.19
CA VAL A 217 -23.60 1.73 28.44
C VAL A 217 -22.97 2.79 27.56
N ILE A 218 -22.22 3.70 28.17
CA ILE A 218 -21.41 4.69 27.44
C ILE A 218 -20.00 4.17 27.37
N LEU A 219 -19.54 3.97 26.13
CA LEU A 219 -18.16 3.61 25.80
C LEU A 219 -17.39 4.86 25.38
N GLN A 220 -16.18 5.04 25.89
CA GLN A 220 -15.27 6.11 25.49
C GLN A 220 -13.84 5.56 25.40
N TRP A 221 -13.08 6.07 24.43
CA TRP A 221 -11.68 5.72 24.24
C TRP A 221 -10.87 6.89 23.69
N THR A 222 -9.55 6.72 23.59
CA THR A 222 -8.67 7.71 23.00
C THR A 222 -8.87 7.77 21.49
N ALA A 223 -8.91 8.97 20.92
CA ALA A 223 -9.03 9.13 19.47
C ALA A 223 -7.84 8.48 18.74
N GLN A 224 -8.13 7.77 17.67
CA GLN A 224 -7.13 7.15 16.80
C GLN A 224 -6.36 8.22 16.03
N ILE A 225 -5.05 8.03 15.88
CA ILE A 225 -4.14 8.98 15.24
C ILE A 225 -3.43 8.43 13.98
N ASP A 226 -3.68 7.17 13.60
CA ASP A 226 -3.12 6.59 12.38
C ASP A 226 -3.65 7.35 11.16
N GLU A 227 -2.76 7.66 10.21
CA GLU A 227 -3.10 8.52 9.06
C GLU A 227 -4.12 7.88 8.12
N ASP A 228 -4.15 6.57 8.05
CA ASP A 228 -5.01 5.74 7.20
C ASP A 228 -6.22 5.17 7.95
N PHE A 229 -6.40 5.54 9.22
CA PHE A 229 -7.55 5.10 10.02
C PHE A 229 -8.88 5.37 9.31
N SER A 230 -9.76 4.36 9.30
CA SER A 230 -11.07 4.42 8.67
C SER A 230 -12.21 4.42 9.70
N TYR A 231 -12.28 3.40 10.56
CA TYR A 231 -13.32 3.28 11.59
C TYR A 231 -12.91 2.30 12.70
N HIS A 232 -13.70 2.32 13.81
CA HIS A 232 -13.62 1.33 14.87
C HIS A 232 -14.75 0.31 14.74
N ASN A 233 -14.46 -0.96 15.01
CA ASN A 233 -15.45 -1.98 15.32
C ASN A 233 -15.65 -2.03 16.84
N ILE A 234 -16.88 -2.11 17.28
CA ILE A 234 -17.26 -2.25 18.70
C ILE A 234 -17.84 -3.62 18.92
N TYR A 235 -17.29 -4.33 19.88
CA TYR A 235 -17.71 -5.68 20.26
C TYR A 235 -18.28 -5.68 21.66
N ARG A 236 -19.30 -6.48 21.86
CA ARG A 236 -19.93 -6.74 23.15
C ARG A 236 -20.00 -8.23 23.40
N ASN A 237 -19.63 -8.66 24.60
CA ASN A 237 -19.87 -9.99 25.13
C ASN A 237 -20.85 -9.87 26.28
N ASP A 238 -22.04 -10.45 26.14
CA ASP A 238 -22.98 -10.65 27.23
C ASP A 238 -22.55 -11.91 28.01
N LEU A 239 -22.09 -11.72 29.23
CA LEU A 239 -21.58 -12.82 30.06
C LEU A 239 -22.65 -13.87 30.43
N SER A 240 -23.93 -13.59 30.17
CA SER A 240 -25.01 -14.55 30.35
C SER A 240 -25.17 -15.49 29.14
N SER A 241 -24.88 -15.03 27.95
CA SER A 241 -24.98 -15.80 26.69
C SER A 241 -23.66 -16.39 26.24
N LEU A 242 -22.52 -15.79 26.64
CA LEU A 242 -21.15 -16.15 26.23
C LEU A 242 -20.97 -16.13 24.68
N ASP A 243 -21.68 -15.27 24.00
CA ASP A 243 -21.66 -15.12 22.55
C ASP A 243 -21.22 -13.68 22.19
N PRO A 244 -19.91 -13.43 22.02
CA PRO A 244 -19.41 -12.12 21.66
C PRO A 244 -19.84 -11.74 20.23
N ALA A 245 -20.32 -10.53 20.05
CA ALA A 245 -20.76 -10.01 18.77
C ALA A 245 -20.22 -8.60 18.50
N MET A 246 -19.91 -8.33 17.23
CA MET A 246 -19.74 -6.96 16.76
C MET A 246 -21.11 -6.28 16.74
N ILE A 247 -21.24 -5.18 17.46
CA ILE A 247 -22.52 -4.48 17.62
C ILE A 247 -22.62 -3.18 16.83
N PHE A 248 -21.49 -2.55 16.51
CA PHE A 248 -21.50 -1.26 15.81
C PHE A 248 -20.13 -0.93 15.19
N THR A 249 -20.15 -0.01 14.23
CA THR A 249 -18.94 0.60 13.66
C THR A 249 -19.04 2.12 13.76
N THR A 250 -17.93 2.81 14.08
CA THR A 250 -17.94 4.27 14.22
C THR A 250 -16.58 4.89 13.91
N THR A 251 -16.58 6.12 13.43
CA THR A 251 -15.38 6.97 13.31
C THR A 251 -15.14 7.84 14.56
N ASP A 252 -16.11 7.87 15.46
CA ASP A 252 -16.02 8.62 16.72
C ASP A 252 -15.17 7.86 17.75
N SER A 253 -14.75 8.53 18.81
CA SER A 253 -14.06 7.95 19.96
C SER A 253 -15.02 7.64 21.13
N PHE A 254 -16.29 7.46 20.84
CA PHE A 254 -17.31 7.08 21.81
C PHE A 254 -18.48 6.35 21.13
N TYR A 255 -19.23 5.60 21.92
CA TYR A 255 -20.47 4.95 21.50
C TYR A 255 -21.42 4.78 22.68
N VAL A 256 -22.72 4.78 22.44
CA VAL A 256 -23.76 4.52 23.45
C VAL A 256 -24.50 3.26 23.07
N ASP A 257 -24.26 2.19 23.80
CA ASP A 257 -25.04 0.97 23.68
C ASP A 257 -26.37 1.11 24.46
N GLN A 258 -27.47 1.19 23.74
CA GLN A 258 -28.84 1.29 24.28
C GLN A 258 -29.56 -0.05 24.35
N GLU A 259 -28.95 -1.11 23.81
CA GLU A 259 -29.57 -2.44 23.74
C GLU A 259 -29.19 -3.34 24.91
N GLY A 260 -28.37 -2.85 25.83
CA GLY A 260 -28.01 -3.56 27.05
C GLY A 260 -29.26 -3.77 27.93
N THR A 261 -29.49 -5.02 28.32
CA THR A 261 -30.46 -5.36 29.40
C THR A 261 -29.69 -5.49 30.71
N ASN A 262 -30.39 -5.66 31.86
CA ASN A 262 -29.71 -5.96 33.12
C ASN A 262 -28.80 -7.17 32.97
N GLY A 263 -27.53 -7.02 33.29
CA GLY A 263 -26.52 -8.06 33.08
C GLY A 263 -25.09 -7.55 33.19
N SER A 264 -24.16 -8.43 33.04
CA SER A 264 -22.73 -8.11 33.02
C SER A 264 -22.23 -8.19 31.59
N TYR A 265 -21.54 -7.13 31.12
CA TYR A 265 -21.06 -7.01 29.79
C TYR A 265 -19.56 -6.70 29.76
N GLU A 266 -18.91 -7.23 28.77
CA GLU A 266 -17.54 -6.91 28.40
C GLU A 266 -17.54 -6.27 27.01
N TYR A 267 -16.78 -5.19 26.86
CA TYR A 267 -16.62 -4.50 25.60
C TYR A 267 -15.16 -4.44 25.22
N TRP A 268 -14.87 -4.54 23.93
CA TRP A 268 -13.60 -4.21 23.34
C TRP A 268 -13.83 -3.59 21.97
N ILE A 269 -12.82 -2.92 21.48
CA ILE A 269 -12.85 -2.26 20.19
C ILE A 269 -11.59 -2.62 19.39
N THR A 270 -11.70 -2.57 18.08
CA THR A 270 -10.60 -2.64 17.15
C THR A 270 -10.61 -1.41 16.26
N ALA A 271 -9.47 -1.09 15.65
CA ALA A 271 -9.36 -0.07 14.62
C ALA A 271 -9.23 -0.75 13.26
N VAL A 272 -9.84 -0.17 12.22
CA VAL A 272 -9.74 -0.63 10.84
C VAL A 272 -9.23 0.52 9.99
N ASP A 273 -8.26 0.26 9.11
CA ASP A 273 -7.71 1.23 8.18
C ASP A 273 -8.49 1.31 6.86
N SER A 274 -8.01 2.13 5.94
CA SER A 274 -8.62 2.31 4.61
C SER A 274 -8.41 1.12 3.68
N ALA A 275 -7.42 0.25 3.95
CA ALA A 275 -7.16 -0.98 3.21
C ALA A 275 -8.00 -2.17 3.71
N GLY A 276 -8.55 -2.05 4.92
CA GLY A 276 -9.37 -3.07 5.58
C GLY A 276 -8.59 -3.95 6.56
N ASN A 277 -7.35 -3.58 6.92
CA ASN A 277 -6.61 -4.27 7.97
C ASN A 277 -7.20 -3.88 9.33
N GLU A 278 -7.38 -4.86 10.19
CA GLU A 278 -7.96 -4.69 11.52
C GLU A 278 -6.90 -4.92 12.60
N SER A 279 -6.83 -4.00 13.58
CA SER A 279 -5.92 -4.11 14.71
C SER A 279 -6.26 -5.27 15.64
N ASP A 280 -5.34 -5.61 16.53
CA ASP A 280 -5.68 -6.39 17.72
C ASP A 280 -6.73 -5.65 18.56
N ALA A 281 -7.43 -6.42 19.41
CA ALA A 281 -8.45 -5.88 20.31
C ALA A 281 -7.82 -4.97 21.39
N SER A 282 -8.54 -3.92 21.75
CA SER A 282 -8.23 -3.10 22.94
C SER A 282 -8.30 -3.93 24.22
N ASP A 283 -7.86 -3.34 25.33
CA ASP A 283 -8.19 -3.85 26.66
C ASP A 283 -9.71 -3.96 26.82
N ILE A 284 -10.14 -4.95 27.61
CA ILE A 284 -11.55 -5.20 27.89
C ILE A 284 -12.05 -4.17 28.93
N ALA A 285 -13.15 -3.51 28.61
CA ALA A 285 -13.90 -2.69 29.56
C ALA A 285 -15.15 -3.46 30.03
N ALA A 286 -15.16 -3.86 31.29
CA ALA A 286 -16.28 -4.57 31.90
C ALA A 286 -17.26 -3.59 32.60
N VAL A 287 -18.55 -3.84 32.49
CA VAL A 287 -19.59 -3.09 33.15
C VAL A 287 -20.72 -4.02 33.60
N VAL A 288 -21.34 -3.68 34.71
CA VAL A 288 -22.55 -4.34 35.19
C VAL A 288 -23.70 -3.33 35.09
N LEU A 289 -24.67 -3.66 34.22
CA LEU A 289 -25.95 -2.97 34.21
C LEU A 289 -26.81 -3.57 35.32
N SER A 290 -26.97 -2.84 36.40
CA SER A 290 -27.90 -3.21 37.48
C SER A 290 -29.31 -2.91 37.00
N ALA A 291 -30.29 -3.69 37.47
CA ALA A 291 -31.68 -3.20 37.45
C ALA A 291 -31.68 -1.90 38.21
N SER A 292 -31.49 -0.80 37.54
CA SER A 292 -31.72 0.51 38.09
C SER A 292 -33.15 0.38 38.69
N GLU A 293 -33.27 0.53 39.99
CA GLU A 293 -34.55 0.85 40.55
C GLU A 293 -35.04 2.08 39.78
N GLN A 294 -35.82 1.82 38.75
CA GLN A 294 -36.60 2.85 38.04
C GLN A 294 -37.63 3.40 38.99
N THR A 295 -37.16 3.95 40.10
CA THR A 295 -37.95 4.33 41.21
C THR A 295 -37.97 5.81 41.47
N ALA A 296 -37.74 6.65 40.56
CA ALA A 296 -38.36 7.95 40.63
C ALA A 296 -38.31 8.60 39.23
N VAL A 297 -39.43 8.64 38.55
CA VAL A 297 -39.64 9.63 37.52
C VAL A 297 -39.22 10.98 38.15
N PRO A 298 -38.30 11.72 37.52
CA PRO A 298 -37.90 13.04 38.06
C PRO A 298 -39.13 13.89 38.33
N THR A 299 -39.12 14.61 39.42
CA THR A 299 -40.25 15.49 39.76
C THR A 299 -40.09 16.89 39.19
N VAL A 300 -38.93 17.22 38.66
CA VAL A 300 -38.61 18.53 38.09
C VAL A 300 -37.76 18.38 36.82
N PHE A 301 -37.93 19.30 35.87
CA PHE A 301 -37.01 19.41 34.73
C PHE A 301 -35.64 19.87 35.22
N ALA A 302 -34.59 19.17 34.82
CA ALA A 302 -33.24 19.52 35.20
C ALA A 302 -32.28 19.36 34.00
N LEU A 303 -31.28 20.21 33.96
CA LEU A 303 -30.13 20.10 33.09
C LEU A 303 -28.88 20.08 33.96
N GLU A 304 -28.12 19.00 33.92
CA GLU A 304 -26.89 18.85 34.70
C GLU A 304 -25.69 19.53 34.04
N GLN A 305 -24.63 19.72 34.83
CA GLN A 305 -23.35 20.14 34.27
C GLN A 305 -22.78 19.01 33.45
N ASN A 306 -22.31 19.33 32.25
CA ASN A 306 -21.62 18.35 31.41
C ASN A 306 -20.39 17.75 32.10
N TYR A 307 -20.14 16.47 31.87
CA TYR A 307 -19.01 15.76 32.43
C TYR A 307 -18.34 14.89 31.35
N PRO A 308 -16.99 14.95 31.25
CA PRO A 308 -16.08 15.86 31.92
C PRO A 308 -16.28 17.34 31.52
N ASN A 309 -15.84 18.27 32.36
CA ASN A 309 -15.78 19.72 32.08
C ASN A 309 -14.62 20.36 32.88
N PRO A 310 -13.52 20.81 32.27
CA PRO A 310 -13.26 20.82 30.81
C PRO A 310 -13.21 19.43 30.18
N PHE A 311 -13.43 19.33 28.86
CA PHE A 311 -13.47 18.08 28.12
C PHE A 311 -12.61 18.11 26.86
N ASN A 312 -12.22 16.92 26.31
CA ASN A 312 -11.44 16.75 25.10
C ASN A 312 -11.63 15.33 24.53
N PRO A 313 -12.15 15.13 23.31
CA PRO A 313 -13.06 16.05 22.62
C PRO A 313 -14.51 15.83 23.03
N SER A 314 -14.81 14.81 23.84
CA SER A 314 -16.19 14.36 24.15
C SER A 314 -16.63 14.70 25.54
N THR A 315 -17.94 14.98 25.71
CA THR A 315 -18.59 15.23 26.97
C THR A 315 -20.04 14.75 26.96
N GLN A 316 -20.55 14.36 28.12
CA GLN A 316 -21.96 13.99 28.31
C GLN A 316 -22.75 15.08 29.04
N ILE A 317 -23.98 15.25 28.63
CA ILE A 317 -24.93 16.20 29.21
C ILE A 317 -26.12 15.39 29.72
N ARG A 318 -26.28 15.34 31.03
CA ARG A 318 -27.42 14.66 31.67
C ARG A 318 -28.58 15.64 31.89
N TYR A 319 -29.80 15.15 31.73
CA TYR A 319 -31.00 15.91 31.97
C TYR A 319 -32.14 15.02 32.43
N ALA A 320 -33.13 15.63 33.09
CA ALA A 320 -34.26 14.94 33.69
C ALA A 320 -35.58 15.50 33.16
N LEU A 321 -36.51 14.59 32.83
CA LEU A 321 -37.84 14.90 32.32
C LEU A 321 -38.91 14.30 33.21
N PRO A 322 -39.75 15.12 33.89
CA PRO A 322 -40.82 14.61 34.72
C PRO A 322 -41.97 13.95 33.95
N GLU A 323 -42.10 14.27 32.68
CA GLU A 323 -43.17 13.79 31.81
C GLU A 323 -42.65 13.57 30.37
N ALA A 324 -43.39 12.83 29.56
CA ALA A 324 -43.09 12.67 28.16
C ALA A 324 -43.31 13.99 27.41
N ILE A 325 -42.24 14.53 26.79
CA ILE A 325 -42.27 15.85 26.17
C ILE A 325 -41.27 15.95 25.01
N SER A 326 -41.55 16.87 24.09
CA SER A 326 -40.57 17.20 23.02
C SER A 326 -39.41 17.98 23.62
N VAL A 327 -38.21 17.48 23.39
CA VAL A 327 -36.93 18.00 23.90
C VAL A 327 -36.03 18.44 22.76
N THR A 328 -35.41 19.59 22.95
CA THR A 328 -34.34 20.05 22.09
C THR A 328 -33.13 20.42 22.93
N ILE A 329 -31.97 19.78 22.63
CA ILE A 329 -30.67 20.15 23.20
C ILE A 329 -29.80 20.72 22.09
N THR A 330 -29.36 21.97 22.29
CA THR A 330 -28.57 22.68 21.27
C THR A 330 -27.33 23.29 21.90
N VAL A 331 -26.21 23.17 21.18
CA VAL A 331 -24.92 23.79 21.52
C VAL A 331 -24.74 25.08 20.71
N TYR A 332 -24.27 26.12 21.40
CA TYR A 332 -23.98 27.45 20.85
C TYR A 332 -22.54 27.87 21.15
N ASP A 333 -21.94 28.66 20.28
CA ASP A 333 -20.71 29.37 20.58
C ASP A 333 -20.95 30.63 21.44
N MET A 334 -19.87 31.28 21.86
CA MET A 334 -19.95 32.51 22.68
C MET A 334 -20.58 33.71 21.97
N MET A 335 -20.74 33.64 20.65
CA MET A 335 -21.44 34.67 19.86
C MET A 335 -22.93 34.35 19.69
N GLY A 336 -23.44 33.29 20.33
CA GLY A 336 -24.81 32.83 20.24
C GLY A 336 -25.16 32.13 18.91
N ARG A 337 -24.18 31.77 18.10
CA ARG A 337 -24.41 31.02 16.85
C ARG A 337 -24.59 29.53 17.18
N LYS A 338 -25.61 28.93 16.58
CA LYS A 338 -25.83 27.48 16.71
C LYS A 338 -24.66 26.72 16.14
N VAL A 339 -24.13 25.79 16.92
CA VAL A 339 -23.04 24.89 16.56
C VAL A 339 -23.58 23.52 16.19
N ARG A 340 -24.35 22.91 17.07
CA ARG A 340 -24.95 21.58 16.86
C ARG A 340 -26.25 21.41 17.64
N THR A 341 -27.19 20.67 17.04
CA THR A 341 -28.36 20.14 17.73
C THR A 341 -28.06 18.71 18.14
N LEU A 342 -28.02 18.41 19.44
CA LEU A 342 -27.70 17.08 19.96
C LEU A 342 -28.94 16.18 20.08
N VAL A 343 -30.07 16.77 20.46
CA VAL A 343 -31.35 16.08 20.63
C VAL A 343 -32.44 16.97 20.04
N GLN A 344 -33.36 16.38 19.28
CA GLN A 344 -34.57 17.03 18.79
C GLN A 344 -35.66 15.96 18.59
N ASP A 345 -36.25 15.49 19.71
CA ASP A 345 -37.22 14.39 19.67
C ASP A 345 -38.15 14.45 20.86
N THR A 346 -39.27 13.70 20.82
CA THR A 346 -40.16 13.48 21.97
C THR A 346 -39.61 12.32 22.79
N GLN A 347 -39.29 12.58 24.04
CA GLN A 347 -38.73 11.60 24.97
C GLN A 347 -39.66 11.30 26.11
N SER A 348 -39.61 10.09 26.66
CA SER A 348 -40.38 9.65 27.82
C SER A 348 -39.93 10.36 29.10
N ALA A 349 -40.78 10.32 30.14
CA ALA A 349 -40.35 10.71 31.47
C ALA A 349 -39.18 9.86 31.96
N GLY A 350 -38.16 10.48 32.55
CA GLY A 350 -36.93 9.78 32.97
C GLY A 350 -35.70 10.65 33.00
N TYR A 351 -34.57 10.01 33.30
CA TYR A 351 -33.23 10.61 33.15
C TYR A 351 -32.66 10.24 31.80
N HIS A 352 -32.05 11.21 31.11
CA HIS A 352 -31.52 11.08 29.78
C HIS A 352 -30.10 11.64 29.69
N THR A 353 -29.37 11.21 28.68
CA THR A 353 -28.00 11.68 28.40
C THR A 353 -27.85 12.03 26.92
N ALA A 354 -27.31 13.19 26.64
CA ALA A 354 -26.87 13.61 25.31
C ALA A 354 -25.34 13.70 25.26
N LEU A 355 -24.75 13.28 24.17
CA LEU A 355 -23.31 13.32 23.98
C LEU A 355 -22.94 14.39 22.96
N TRP A 356 -21.79 15.03 23.16
CA TRP A 356 -21.20 15.95 22.22
C TRP A 356 -19.69 15.68 22.07
N ASN A 357 -19.25 15.46 20.83
CA ASN A 357 -17.88 15.15 20.44
C ASN A 357 -17.15 16.34 19.82
N ALA A 358 -17.48 17.55 20.21
CA ALA A 358 -16.89 18.80 19.71
C ALA A 358 -16.97 18.98 18.18
N THR A 359 -18.05 18.49 17.55
CA THR A 359 -18.32 18.71 16.12
C THR A 359 -19.55 19.59 15.91
N ASN A 360 -19.64 20.25 14.75
CA ASN A 360 -20.82 21.01 14.34
C ASN A 360 -21.86 20.13 13.64
N ASP A 361 -23.00 20.72 13.22
CA ASP A 361 -24.07 20.00 12.49
C ASP A 361 -23.60 19.33 11.18
N LYS A 362 -22.42 19.70 10.64
CA LYS A 362 -21.82 19.10 9.44
C LYS A 362 -20.78 18.00 9.76
N GLY A 363 -20.63 17.66 11.04
CA GLY A 363 -19.62 16.69 11.49
C GLY A 363 -18.18 17.23 11.54
N LEU A 364 -17.95 18.52 11.29
CA LEU A 364 -16.63 19.11 11.32
C LEU A 364 -16.23 19.52 12.74
N PRO A 365 -14.97 19.27 13.16
CA PRO A 365 -14.46 19.68 14.48
C PRO A 365 -14.61 21.18 14.70
N VAL A 366 -14.88 21.59 15.93
CA VAL A 366 -14.94 22.98 16.33
C VAL A 366 -13.72 23.38 17.15
N SER A 367 -13.43 24.69 17.24
CA SER A 367 -12.25 25.20 17.95
C SER A 367 -12.37 25.01 19.45
N ALA A 368 -11.23 24.81 20.14
CA ALA A 368 -11.17 24.89 21.58
C ALA A 368 -11.73 26.22 22.11
N GLY A 369 -12.39 26.17 23.24
CA GLY A 369 -13.01 27.38 23.83
C GLY A 369 -14.25 27.10 24.68
N MET A 370 -14.96 28.15 25.02
CA MET A 370 -16.18 28.06 25.78
C MET A 370 -17.40 27.95 24.86
N TYR A 371 -18.30 27.05 25.23
CA TYR A 371 -19.60 26.81 24.56
C TYR A 371 -20.73 26.87 25.57
N ILE A 372 -21.95 27.14 25.09
CA ILE A 372 -23.17 27.14 25.87
C ILE A 372 -24.07 26.04 25.30
N TYR A 373 -24.66 25.23 26.15
CA TYR A 373 -25.71 24.31 25.76
C TYR A 373 -27.02 24.62 26.44
N THR A 374 -28.11 24.40 25.73
CA THR A 374 -29.46 24.68 26.19
C THR A 374 -30.32 23.42 26.11
N LEU A 375 -31.16 23.23 27.10
CA LEU A 375 -32.30 22.31 27.08
C LEU A 375 -33.58 23.12 26.93
N GLN A 376 -34.38 22.80 25.94
CA GLN A 376 -35.75 23.27 25.81
C GLN A 376 -36.68 22.05 25.86
N ALA A 377 -37.61 22.04 26.81
CA ALA A 377 -38.63 21.02 27.00
C ALA A 377 -39.98 21.70 27.28
N GLY A 378 -40.82 21.85 26.26
CA GLY A 378 -42.00 22.71 26.31
C GLY A 378 -41.65 24.15 26.69
N ASP A 379 -42.24 24.65 27.80
CA ASP A 379 -41.98 26.00 28.33
C ASP A 379 -40.74 26.05 29.25
N HIS A 380 -40.08 24.91 29.51
CA HIS A 380 -38.91 24.85 30.38
C HIS A 380 -37.64 25.08 29.59
N HIS A 381 -36.83 26.04 30.04
CA HIS A 381 -35.55 26.41 29.42
C HIS A 381 -34.43 26.40 30.45
N HIS A 382 -33.43 25.61 30.22
CA HIS A 382 -32.21 25.55 31.00
C HIS A 382 -30.98 25.79 30.11
N MET A 383 -29.97 26.44 30.68
CA MET A 383 -28.70 26.63 29.99
C MET A 383 -27.51 26.43 30.92
N LYS A 384 -26.43 25.94 30.38
CA LYS A 384 -25.14 25.81 31.07
C LYS A 384 -23.96 26.05 30.11
N LYS A 385 -22.81 26.27 30.70
CA LYS A 385 -21.55 26.49 29.95
C LYS A 385 -20.63 25.27 30.06
N MET A 386 -19.82 25.04 29.03
CA MET A 386 -18.82 24.01 29.01
C MET A 386 -17.55 24.51 28.35
N ILE A 387 -16.40 23.87 28.63
CA ILE A 387 -15.07 24.25 28.12
C ILE A 387 -14.48 23.08 27.39
N LEU A 388 -14.24 23.28 26.07
CA LEU A 388 -13.52 22.35 25.21
C LEU A 388 -12.04 22.69 25.28
N LEU A 389 -11.23 21.72 25.62
CA LEU A 389 -9.77 21.76 25.50
C LEU A 389 -9.35 21.33 24.08
N LYS A 390 -8.09 21.55 23.77
CA LYS A 390 -7.54 21.13 22.47
C LYS A 390 -6.67 19.90 22.70
#